data_486a5d3d1dcd38f626d13ac34ad5d49b
#
_entry.id   486a5d3d1dcd38f626d13ac34ad5d49b
#
_cell.length_a   1.000
_cell.length_b   1.000
_cell.length_c   1.000
_cell.angle_alpha   90.00
_cell.angle_beta   90.00
_cell.angle_gamma   90.00
#
_symmetry.space_group_name_H-M   'P 1'
#
loop_
_entity.id
_entity.type
_entity.pdbx_description
1 polymer ?
#
loop_
_entity_poly.entity_id
_entity_poly.type
_entity_poly.pdbx_seq_one_letter_code
_entity_poly.pdbx_strand_id
1 'polypeptide(L)'
;MSKFKFNLYCNDTLEPSSSDKNTPKYVEWDYHGGGDVNLYVSQRALDAINDTSGKPTYIWLLESRQIIPQFYDWVLTNYDFVMSRIDGIFSCDESVCEKYEGISYGITNAAPWVVDRQIYKKTKLVSMIASNKRMCEGHAKRLQFVDKFRDKLDFYGRVFNEISCK
;
A
#
# COMPACT_ATOMS: atom_id res chain seq x y z
N MET A 1 27.38 -2.94 2.03
CA MET A 1 26.62 -2.53 0.82
C MET A 1 25.97 -1.20 1.15
N SER A 2 26.14 -0.19 0.28
CA SER A 2 25.39 1.06 0.37
C SER A 2 23.91 0.77 0.10
N LYS A 3 23.00 1.41 0.84
CA LYS A 3 21.57 1.33 0.58
C LYS A 3 21.22 2.20 -0.63
N PHE A 4 20.24 1.78 -1.42
CA PHE A 4 19.63 2.64 -2.42
C PHE A 4 18.75 3.67 -1.72
N LYS A 5 18.91 4.94 -2.07
CA LYS A 5 18.17 6.03 -1.48
C LYS A 5 17.05 6.48 -2.40
N PHE A 6 15.80 6.26 -1.98
CA PHE A 6 14.60 6.60 -2.75
C PHE A 6 13.93 7.84 -2.18
N ASN A 7 13.61 8.79 -3.04
CA ASN A 7 12.66 9.85 -2.72
C ASN A 7 11.25 9.27 -2.76
N LEU A 8 10.55 9.28 -1.65
CA LEU A 8 9.20 8.75 -1.55
C LEU A 8 8.17 9.88 -1.58
N TYR A 9 7.41 9.96 -2.66
CA TYR A 9 6.32 10.92 -2.83
C TYR A 9 4.98 10.21 -2.64
N CYS A 10 4.34 10.43 -1.51
CA CYS A 10 3.02 9.88 -1.19
C CYS A 10 2.17 10.92 -0.43
N ASN A 11 0.84 10.79 -0.50
CA ASN A 11 -0.07 11.70 0.20
C ASN A 11 -0.30 11.27 1.66
N ASP A 12 -0.21 9.98 1.92
CA ASP A 12 -0.26 9.49 3.28
C ASP A 12 1.14 9.66 3.87
N THR A 13 1.23 10.24 5.05
CA THR A 13 2.46 10.32 5.82
C THR A 13 2.84 8.91 6.24
N LEU A 14 3.44 8.19 5.32
CA LEU A 14 4.17 6.95 5.60
C LEU A 14 5.52 7.30 6.22
N GLU A 15 5.56 8.32 7.08
CA GLU A 15 6.74 8.51 7.92
C GLU A 15 6.95 7.20 8.65
N PRO A 16 8.13 6.58 8.51
CA PRO A 16 8.42 5.38 9.25
C PRO A 16 8.19 5.74 10.71
N SER A 17 7.19 5.08 11.32
CA SER A 17 7.10 5.16 12.77
C SER A 17 8.51 4.91 13.28
N SER A 18 8.98 5.69 14.21
CA SER A 18 10.33 5.73 14.79
C SER A 18 10.82 4.40 15.40
N SER A 19 10.15 3.29 15.11
CA SER A 19 10.62 1.97 15.44
C SER A 19 11.65 1.53 14.40
N ASP A 20 12.92 1.68 14.69
CA ASP A 20 14.09 1.22 13.92
C ASP A 20 14.03 -0.24 13.46
N LYS A 21 13.04 -1.00 13.92
CA LYS A 21 12.88 -2.43 13.67
C LYS A 21 12.34 -2.77 12.28
N ASN A 22 11.77 -1.81 11.56
CA ASN A 22 11.17 -2.01 10.25
C ASN A 22 11.90 -1.28 9.12
N THR A 23 13.11 -0.83 9.35
CA THR A 23 13.93 -0.18 8.33
C THR A 23 14.25 -1.18 7.21
N PRO A 24 13.95 -0.89 5.95
CA PRO A 24 14.30 -1.76 4.85
C PRO A 24 15.80 -2.03 4.80
N LYS A 25 16.19 -3.28 4.54
CA LYS A 25 17.59 -3.70 4.55
C LYS A 25 18.42 -3.03 3.45
N TYR A 26 17.81 -2.84 2.27
CA TYR A 26 18.50 -2.42 1.05
C TYR A 26 18.08 -1.03 0.56
N VAL A 27 17.05 -0.43 1.16
CA VAL A 27 16.46 0.84 0.76
C VAL A 27 16.49 1.82 1.93
N GLU A 28 16.76 3.07 1.64
CA GLU A 28 16.57 4.20 2.53
C GLU A 28 15.51 5.12 1.93
N TRP A 29 14.50 5.47 2.71
CA TRP A 29 13.46 6.40 2.28
C TRP A 29 13.85 7.82 2.59
N ASP A 30 13.77 8.69 1.59
CA ASP A 30 13.95 10.13 1.72
C ASP A 30 12.63 10.82 1.35
N TYR A 31 12.18 11.73 2.21
CA TYR A 31 10.93 12.47 2.02
C TYR A 31 11.17 13.92 1.56
N HIS A 32 12.43 14.30 1.36
CA HIS A 32 12.85 15.68 1.10
C HIS A 32 13.56 15.85 -0.26
N GLY A 33 13.61 14.80 -1.07
CA GLY A 33 14.16 14.85 -2.42
C GLY A 33 15.68 14.64 -2.51
N GLY A 34 16.33 14.25 -1.41
CA GLY A 34 17.78 13.99 -1.35
C GLY A 34 18.19 12.58 -1.83
N GLY A 35 17.27 11.75 -2.29
CA GLY A 35 17.54 10.42 -2.81
C GLY A 35 17.96 10.41 -4.27
N ASP A 36 18.40 9.24 -4.74
CA ASP A 36 18.93 9.02 -6.08
C ASP A 36 17.85 8.62 -7.11
N VAL A 37 16.73 8.08 -6.62
CA VAL A 37 15.62 7.56 -7.42
C VAL A 37 14.31 8.15 -6.89
N ASN A 38 13.38 8.48 -7.77
CA ASN A 38 12.05 9.00 -7.41
C ASN A 38 11.01 7.90 -7.48
N LEU A 39 10.19 7.78 -6.43
CA LEU A 39 9.08 6.84 -6.34
C LEU A 39 7.79 7.57 -5.95
N TYR A 40 6.86 7.63 -6.88
CA TYR A 40 5.56 8.28 -6.73
C TYR A 40 4.48 7.23 -6.44
N VAL A 41 3.81 7.36 -5.30
CA VAL A 41 2.88 6.33 -4.80
C VAL A 41 1.43 6.75 -5.03
N SER A 42 0.65 5.86 -5.60
CA SER A 42 -0.81 5.95 -5.76
C SER A 42 -1.27 7.32 -6.30
N GLN A 43 -1.80 8.18 -5.45
CA GLN A 43 -2.34 9.49 -5.83
C GLN A 43 -1.29 10.45 -6.39
N ARG A 44 -0.01 10.22 -6.10
CA ARG A 44 1.10 11.02 -6.62
C ARG A 44 1.59 10.54 -8.00
N ALA A 45 1.01 9.47 -8.54
CA ALA A 45 1.39 8.92 -9.85
C ALA A 45 1.31 9.96 -10.99
N LEU A 46 0.35 10.88 -10.93
CA LEU A 46 0.21 11.95 -11.94
C LEU A 46 1.35 12.99 -11.88
N ASP A 47 2.00 13.14 -10.73
CA ASP A 47 3.13 14.06 -10.59
C ASP A 47 4.40 13.49 -11.22
N ALA A 48 4.53 12.18 -11.27
CA ALA A 48 5.70 11.48 -11.84
C ALA A 48 5.97 11.89 -13.29
N ILE A 49 4.93 12.07 -14.09
CA ILE A 49 5.05 12.45 -15.51
C ILE A 49 5.56 13.89 -15.71
N ASN A 50 5.48 14.72 -14.69
CA ASN A 50 5.94 16.10 -14.69
C ASN A 50 7.30 16.24 -13.97
N ASP A 51 7.91 15.14 -13.57
CA ASP A 51 9.21 15.16 -12.92
C ASP A 51 10.30 15.63 -13.91
N THR A 52 11.03 16.66 -13.52
CA THR A 52 12.12 17.26 -14.30
C THR A 52 13.48 17.11 -13.62
N SER A 53 13.57 16.27 -12.58
CA SER A 53 14.80 16.11 -11.78
C SER A 53 15.94 15.42 -12.54
N GLY A 54 15.62 14.70 -13.63
CA GLY A 54 16.57 13.87 -14.37
C GLY A 54 16.98 12.58 -13.62
N LYS A 55 16.32 12.26 -12.51
CA LYS A 55 16.54 11.04 -11.77
C LYS A 55 15.66 9.91 -12.31
N PRO A 56 16.07 8.65 -12.18
CA PRO A 56 15.19 7.52 -12.47
C PRO A 56 13.89 7.67 -11.68
N THR A 57 12.76 7.57 -12.38
CA THR A 57 11.43 7.89 -11.85
C THR A 57 10.49 6.72 -12.04
N TYR A 58 9.86 6.28 -10.96
CA TYR A 58 8.94 5.15 -10.92
C TYR A 58 7.60 5.55 -10.33
N ILE A 59 6.54 4.86 -10.77
CA ILE A 59 5.21 4.90 -10.16
C ILE A 59 4.98 3.60 -9.39
N TRP A 60 4.36 3.70 -8.22
CA TRP A 60 3.90 2.54 -7.46
C TRP A 60 2.40 2.63 -7.22
N LEU A 61 1.63 1.81 -7.92
CA LEU A 61 0.20 1.61 -7.72
C LEU A 61 0.02 0.65 -6.53
N LEU A 62 0.19 1.20 -5.32
CA LEU A 62 0.25 0.45 -4.06
C LEU A 62 -1.10 -0.16 -3.67
N GLU A 63 -2.18 0.59 -3.85
CA GLU A 63 -3.54 0.14 -3.53
C GLU A 63 -4.12 -0.70 -4.68
N SER A 64 -5.07 -1.58 -4.36
CA SER A 64 -5.73 -2.36 -5.39
C SER A 64 -6.54 -1.49 -6.35
N ARG A 65 -6.71 -1.96 -7.59
CA ARG A 65 -7.54 -1.30 -8.61
C ARG A 65 -8.97 -1.02 -8.13
N GLN A 66 -9.52 -1.83 -7.23
CA GLN A 66 -10.84 -1.59 -6.65
C GLN A 66 -10.89 -0.39 -5.69
N ILE A 67 -9.77 0.00 -5.13
CA ILE A 67 -9.66 1.13 -4.19
C ILE A 67 -9.34 2.43 -4.94
N ILE A 68 -8.47 2.37 -5.94
CA ILE A 68 -8.01 3.52 -6.72
C ILE A 68 -8.22 3.33 -8.24
N PRO A 69 -9.44 2.96 -8.70
CA PRO A 69 -9.68 2.66 -10.11
C PRO A 69 -9.27 3.80 -11.03
N GLN A 70 -9.51 5.05 -10.64
CA GLN A 70 -9.22 6.24 -11.44
C GLN A 70 -7.73 6.37 -11.80
N PHE A 71 -6.82 5.98 -10.90
CA PHE A 71 -5.37 6.04 -11.18
C PHE A 71 -4.94 4.92 -12.11
N TYR A 72 -5.46 3.71 -11.92
CA TYR A 72 -5.22 2.60 -12.84
C TYR A 72 -5.76 2.93 -14.24
N ASP A 73 -7.01 3.38 -14.32
CA ASP A 73 -7.65 3.68 -15.60
C ASP A 73 -6.91 4.79 -16.34
N TRP A 74 -6.46 5.82 -15.62
CA TRP A 74 -5.67 6.89 -16.22
C TRP A 74 -4.32 6.40 -16.73
N VAL A 75 -3.55 5.67 -15.92
CA VAL A 75 -2.23 5.14 -16.28
C VAL A 75 -2.34 4.19 -17.47
N LEU A 76 -3.32 3.29 -17.47
CA LEU A 76 -3.48 2.28 -18.51
C LEU A 76 -4.04 2.86 -19.82
N THR A 77 -4.91 3.86 -19.74
CA THR A 77 -5.40 4.57 -20.93
C THR A 77 -4.31 5.39 -21.62
N ASN A 78 -3.38 5.95 -20.84
CA ASN A 78 -2.29 6.78 -21.34
C ASN A 78 -0.93 6.05 -21.27
N TYR A 79 -0.92 4.73 -21.34
CA TYR A 79 0.23 3.88 -21.05
C TYR A 79 1.50 4.30 -21.78
N ASP A 80 1.46 4.42 -23.11
CA ASP A 80 2.63 4.79 -23.93
C ASP A 80 3.17 6.17 -23.57
N PHE A 81 2.28 7.13 -23.32
CA PHE A 81 2.65 8.46 -22.87
C PHE A 81 3.31 8.41 -21.48
N VAL A 82 2.75 7.68 -20.54
CA VAL A 82 3.30 7.54 -19.19
C VAL A 82 4.68 6.89 -19.26
N MET A 83 4.82 5.77 -19.99
CA MET A 83 6.10 5.06 -20.13
C MET A 83 7.17 5.87 -20.89
N SER A 84 6.79 6.85 -21.69
CA SER A 84 7.75 7.77 -22.30
C SER A 84 8.35 8.79 -21.32
N ARG A 85 7.82 8.87 -20.10
CA ARG A 85 8.20 9.87 -19.09
C ARG A 85 8.83 9.30 -17.83
N ILE A 86 8.69 7.99 -17.61
CA ILE A 86 9.14 7.31 -16.41
C ILE A 86 9.89 6.03 -16.76
N ASP A 87 10.63 5.47 -15.82
CA ASP A 87 11.44 4.27 -16.00
C ASP A 87 10.68 2.97 -15.70
N GLY A 88 9.53 3.03 -15.03
CA GLY A 88 8.71 1.86 -14.80
C GLY A 88 7.59 2.05 -13.78
N ILE A 89 6.74 1.03 -13.71
CA ILE A 89 5.58 1.00 -12.81
C ILE A 89 5.61 -0.27 -11.98
N PHE A 90 5.27 -0.16 -10.70
CA PHE A 90 5.01 -1.30 -9.81
C PHE A 90 3.52 -1.39 -9.52
N SER A 91 2.96 -2.60 -9.58
CA SER A 91 1.56 -2.86 -9.26
C SER A 91 1.40 -4.16 -8.49
N CYS A 92 0.36 -4.26 -7.67
CA CYS A 92 -0.07 -5.51 -7.06
C CYS A 92 -1.17 -6.23 -7.88
N ASP A 93 -1.56 -5.68 -9.02
CA ASP A 93 -2.55 -6.29 -9.93
C ASP A 93 -1.84 -7.14 -10.98
N GLU A 94 -1.86 -8.45 -10.79
CA GLU A 94 -1.19 -9.43 -11.63
C GLU A 94 -1.67 -9.34 -13.10
N SER A 95 -2.96 -9.14 -13.32
CA SER A 95 -3.54 -9.04 -14.66
C SER A 95 -3.03 -7.81 -15.44
N VAL A 96 -2.70 -6.75 -14.72
CA VAL A 96 -2.08 -5.55 -15.31
C VAL A 96 -0.62 -5.81 -15.64
N CYS A 97 0.11 -6.46 -14.75
CA CYS A 97 1.51 -6.80 -14.96
C CYS A 97 1.72 -7.78 -16.14
N GLU A 98 0.82 -8.73 -16.31
CA GLU A 98 0.86 -9.66 -17.44
C GLU A 98 0.57 -9.00 -18.80
N LYS A 99 -0.26 -7.97 -18.80
CA LYS A 99 -0.73 -7.33 -20.03
C LYS A 99 0.20 -6.22 -20.54
N TYR A 100 0.91 -5.53 -19.65
CA TYR A 100 1.68 -4.35 -19.98
C TYR A 100 3.17 -4.56 -19.66
N GLU A 101 4.02 -4.55 -20.70
CA GLU A 101 5.47 -4.56 -20.53
C GLU A 101 5.92 -3.31 -19.76
N GLY A 102 6.89 -3.43 -18.85
CA GLY A 102 7.34 -2.31 -18.02
C GLY A 102 6.50 -2.08 -16.74
N ILE A 103 5.41 -2.85 -16.53
CA ILE A 103 4.73 -2.92 -15.25
C ILE A 103 5.19 -4.17 -14.51
N SER A 104 5.90 -3.96 -13.40
CA SER A 104 6.42 -5.04 -12.59
C SER A 104 5.50 -5.37 -11.42
N TYR A 105 5.36 -6.66 -11.13
CA TYR A 105 4.60 -7.10 -9.97
C TYR A 105 5.36 -6.78 -8.67
N GLY A 106 4.72 -5.98 -7.84
CA GLY A 106 5.22 -5.60 -6.52
C GLY A 106 4.32 -6.12 -5.41
N ILE A 107 4.81 -7.08 -4.63
CA ILE A 107 4.08 -7.52 -3.43
C ILE A 107 4.22 -6.45 -2.36
N THR A 108 3.10 -5.90 -1.93
CA THR A 108 3.04 -5.03 -0.77
C THR A 108 3.08 -5.89 0.50
N ASN A 109 4.26 -6.09 1.03
CA ASN A 109 4.39 -6.69 2.35
C ASN A 109 4.29 -5.58 3.39
N ALA A 110 3.15 -5.51 4.06
CA ALA A 110 3.02 -4.63 5.22
C ALA A 110 4.07 -5.00 6.26
N ALA A 111 4.81 -4.02 6.73
CA ALA A 111 5.68 -4.20 7.87
C ALA A 111 4.85 -4.76 9.04
N PRO A 112 5.33 -5.77 9.76
CA PRO A 112 4.55 -6.38 10.82
C PRO A 112 4.32 -5.35 11.92
N TRP A 113 3.06 -5.06 12.20
CA TRP A 113 2.64 -4.14 13.26
C TRP A 113 2.91 -4.72 14.66
N VAL A 114 3.09 -6.04 14.73
CA VAL A 114 3.40 -6.75 15.96
C VAL A 114 4.91 -6.92 16.06
N VAL A 115 5.52 -6.23 16.98
CA VAL A 115 6.97 -6.27 17.23
C VAL A 115 7.39 -7.59 17.87
N ASP A 116 6.56 -8.09 18.78
CA ASP A 116 6.78 -9.38 19.46
C ASP A 116 6.15 -10.51 18.65
N ARG A 117 6.99 -11.25 17.94
CA ARG A 117 6.59 -12.33 17.02
C ARG A 117 6.63 -13.68 17.71
N GLN A 118 5.81 -13.88 18.72
CA GLN A 118 5.68 -15.17 19.36
C GLN A 118 4.32 -15.83 19.08
N ILE A 119 4.24 -17.14 19.32
CA ILE A 119 2.97 -17.86 19.25
C ILE A 119 2.27 -17.68 20.60
N TYR A 120 1.20 -16.90 20.59
CA TYR A 120 0.38 -16.68 21.77
C TYR A 120 -0.61 -17.84 21.99
N LYS A 121 -0.91 -18.14 23.26
CA LYS A 121 -1.96 -19.09 23.61
C LYS A 121 -3.30 -18.60 23.05
N LYS A 122 -3.96 -19.42 22.24
CA LYS A 122 -5.28 -19.12 21.69
C LYS A 122 -6.34 -19.32 22.78
N THR A 123 -7.13 -18.30 23.05
CA THR A 123 -8.21 -18.31 24.07
C THR A 123 -9.58 -18.18 23.45
N LYS A 124 -9.66 -17.87 22.15
CA LYS A 124 -10.88 -17.69 21.39
C LYS A 124 -10.90 -18.62 20.19
N LEU A 125 -12.07 -19.18 19.89
CA LEU A 125 -12.22 -20.09 18.74
C LEU A 125 -12.09 -19.35 17.43
N VAL A 126 -12.79 -18.23 17.29
CA VAL A 126 -12.76 -17.35 16.10
C VAL A 126 -12.78 -15.90 16.56
N SER A 127 -11.93 -15.10 15.97
CA SER A 127 -11.94 -13.65 16.14
C SER A 127 -11.72 -12.95 14.79
N MET A 128 -12.22 -11.73 14.65
CA MET A 128 -12.05 -10.94 13.44
C MET A 128 -11.75 -9.48 13.79
N ILE A 129 -10.76 -8.91 13.10
CA ILE A 129 -10.49 -7.47 13.16
C ILE A 129 -11.14 -6.83 11.93
N ALA A 130 -12.00 -5.84 12.14
CA ALA A 130 -12.68 -5.16 11.07
C ALA A 130 -12.70 -3.63 11.24
N SER A 131 -12.64 -2.92 10.12
CA SER A 131 -12.85 -1.48 10.06
C SER A 131 -14.21 -1.16 9.42
N ASN A 132 -14.71 0.05 9.63
CA ASN A 132 -15.96 0.53 9.04
C ASN A 132 -15.81 1.04 7.59
N LYS A 133 -14.67 0.82 6.93
CA LYS A 133 -14.45 1.21 5.54
C LYS A 133 -15.45 0.54 4.60
N ARG A 134 -15.92 1.28 3.58
CA ARG A 134 -16.93 0.86 2.59
C ARG A 134 -16.52 1.18 1.15
N MET A 135 -15.23 1.23 0.87
CA MET A 135 -14.68 1.71 -0.40
C MET A 135 -14.83 0.71 -1.55
N CYS A 136 -15.05 -0.57 -1.26
CA CYS A 136 -15.17 -1.62 -2.28
C CYS A 136 -16.12 -2.74 -1.81
N GLU A 137 -16.48 -3.64 -2.74
CA GLU A 137 -17.38 -4.77 -2.46
C GLU A 137 -16.87 -5.66 -1.32
N GLY A 138 -15.56 -5.92 -1.27
CA GLY A 138 -14.94 -6.71 -0.20
C GLY A 138 -15.15 -6.07 1.18
N HIS A 139 -15.11 -4.75 1.26
CA HIS A 139 -15.44 -4.03 2.49
C HIS A 139 -16.91 -4.21 2.89
N ALA A 140 -17.84 -4.13 1.92
CA ALA A 140 -19.27 -4.33 2.18
C ALA A 140 -19.57 -5.76 2.66
N LYS A 141 -19.01 -6.77 1.99
CA LYS A 141 -19.14 -8.19 2.39
C LYS A 141 -18.61 -8.44 3.80
N ARG A 142 -17.48 -7.83 4.15
CA ARG A 142 -16.92 -7.91 5.51
C ARG A 142 -17.88 -7.36 6.55
N LEU A 143 -18.51 -6.22 6.30
CA LEU A 143 -19.47 -5.63 7.23
C LEU A 143 -20.76 -6.48 7.36
N GLN A 144 -21.25 -7.03 6.26
CA GLN A 144 -22.36 -7.98 6.28
C GLN A 144 -22.05 -9.22 7.13
N PHE A 145 -20.82 -9.73 7.03
CA PHE A 145 -20.36 -10.84 7.87
C PHE A 145 -20.35 -10.44 9.35
N VAL A 146 -19.82 -9.26 9.67
CA VAL A 146 -19.83 -8.73 11.03
C VAL A 146 -21.25 -8.64 11.58
N ASP A 147 -22.18 -8.07 10.83
CA ASP A 147 -23.57 -7.92 11.27
C ASP A 147 -24.26 -9.28 11.50
N LYS A 148 -24.01 -10.25 10.60
CA LYS A 148 -24.57 -11.61 10.69
C LYS A 148 -24.08 -12.39 11.89
N PHE A 149 -22.84 -12.18 12.32
CA PHE A 149 -22.18 -12.99 13.36
C PHE A 149 -21.83 -12.19 14.61
N ARG A 150 -22.36 -10.98 14.77
CA ARG A 150 -22.06 -10.05 15.87
C ARG A 150 -22.08 -10.69 17.26
N ASP A 151 -23.08 -11.52 17.52
CA ASP A 151 -23.30 -12.14 18.82
C ASP A 151 -22.62 -13.53 18.96
N LYS A 152 -21.93 -13.98 17.91
CA LYS A 152 -21.35 -15.34 17.84
C LYS A 152 -19.83 -15.37 17.83
N LEU A 153 -19.19 -14.26 17.47
CA LEU A 153 -17.75 -14.16 17.30
C LEU A 153 -17.19 -12.98 18.08
N ASP A 154 -15.91 -13.05 18.38
CA ASP A 154 -15.17 -11.94 18.97
C ASP A 154 -14.70 -10.99 17.87
N PHE A 155 -15.25 -9.80 17.83
CA PHE A 155 -14.90 -8.75 16.87
C PHE A 155 -14.08 -7.65 17.52
N TYR A 156 -13.10 -7.13 16.75
CA TYR A 156 -12.18 -6.08 17.15
C TYR A 156 -12.09 -5.01 16.05
N GLY A 157 -11.75 -3.79 16.44
CA GLY A 157 -11.52 -2.69 15.50
C GLY A 157 -12.62 -1.64 15.48
N ARG A 158 -12.51 -0.68 14.57
CA ARG A 158 -13.35 0.55 14.53
C ARG A 158 -14.81 0.34 14.13
N VAL A 159 -15.24 -0.87 13.85
CA VAL A 159 -16.68 -1.18 13.59
C VAL A 159 -17.48 -1.13 14.87
N PHE A 160 -16.84 -1.39 15.99
CA PHE A 160 -17.42 -1.44 17.31
C PHE A 160 -16.87 -0.24 18.09
N ASN A 161 -17.72 0.68 18.49
CA ASN A 161 -17.34 1.95 19.11
C ASN A 161 -16.57 1.84 20.42
N GLU A 162 -16.35 0.64 20.94
CA GLU A 162 -15.67 0.44 22.20
C GLU A 162 -14.90 -0.88 22.20
N ILE A 163 -13.66 -0.84 21.71
CA ILE A 163 -12.71 -1.80 22.22
C ILE A 163 -11.48 -1.02 22.64
N SER A 164 -11.45 -0.69 23.92
CA SER A 164 -10.21 -0.44 24.61
C SER A 164 -9.31 -1.67 24.39
N CYS A 165 -8.19 -1.48 23.72
CA CYS A 165 -7.11 -2.44 23.81
C CYS A 165 -6.78 -2.59 25.30
N LYS A 166 -7.14 -3.71 25.89
CA LYS A 166 -6.62 -4.16 27.17
C LYS A 166 -5.32 -4.89 26.93
#